data_8e98620e3c9c29f1b37cd2de43926c30
#
_entry.id   8e98620e3c9c29f1b37cd2de43926c30
#
_cell.length_a   1.000
_cell.length_b   1.000
_cell.length_c   1.000
_cell.angle_alpha   90.00
_cell.angle_beta   90.00
_cell.angle_gamma   90.00
#
_symmetry.space_group_name_H-M   'P 1'
#
loop_
_entity.id
_entity.type
_entity.pdbx_description
1 polymer ?
#
loop_
_entity_poly.entity_id
_entity_poly.type
_entity_poly.pdbx_seq_one_letter_code
_entity_poly.pdbx_strand_id
1 'polypeptide(L)'
;MIFGEISAFISIAEKIKGILKKPHNRDELISTRLINLCNAHGVARYQIPAVLGNSITHDDVKSDESFLRVINEKILNDACFMFGVNRDWLDGASKKVYDSKHFYKSPQKFNTFISELLSSTNAQSLSGILITPLSMCRNTNPCF
;
A
#
# COMPACT_ATOMS: atom_id res chain seq x y z
N MET A 1 15.91 -11.77 -16.69
CA MET A 1 15.31 -11.92 -15.36
C MET A 1 14.68 -10.64 -14.78
N ILE A 2 14.89 -9.48 -15.39
CA ILE A 2 14.37 -8.18 -14.90
C ILE A 2 12.90 -7.93 -15.33
N PHE A 3 12.42 -8.59 -16.38
CA PHE A 3 11.07 -8.38 -16.92
C PHE A 3 9.93 -8.98 -16.08
N GLY A 4 10.19 -9.99 -15.26
CA GLY A 4 9.16 -10.62 -14.42
C GLY A 4 8.75 -9.75 -13.22
N GLU A 5 9.69 -9.04 -12.62
CA GLU A 5 9.44 -8.18 -11.47
C GLU A 5 8.67 -6.90 -11.85
N ILE A 6 8.99 -6.29 -12.98
CA ILE A 6 8.29 -5.12 -13.51
C ILE A 6 6.82 -5.44 -13.80
N SER A 7 6.54 -6.62 -14.34
CA SER A 7 5.18 -7.10 -14.60
C SER A 7 4.37 -7.27 -13.31
N ALA A 8 4.98 -7.77 -12.23
CA ALA A 8 4.33 -7.89 -10.93
C ALA A 8 4.00 -6.52 -10.33
N PHE A 9 4.88 -5.54 -10.42
CA PHE A 9 4.64 -4.17 -9.94
C PHE A 9 3.54 -3.44 -10.73
N ILE A 10 3.50 -3.60 -12.05
CA ILE A 10 2.42 -3.05 -12.89
C ILE A 10 1.07 -3.67 -12.51
N SER A 11 1.03 -4.98 -12.29
CA SER A 11 -0.17 -5.71 -11.86
C SER A 11 -0.67 -5.23 -10.50
N ILE A 12 0.21 -4.96 -9.54
CA ILE A 12 -0.13 -4.40 -8.23
C ILE A 12 -0.68 -2.97 -8.39
N ALA A 13 -0.03 -2.14 -9.17
CA ALA A 13 -0.46 -0.77 -9.43
C ALA A 13 -1.85 -0.70 -10.10
N GLU A 14 -2.16 -1.61 -11.02
CA GLU A 14 -3.47 -1.71 -11.67
C GLU A 14 -4.56 -2.21 -10.71
N LYS A 15 -4.25 -3.19 -9.87
CA LYS A 15 -5.17 -3.68 -8.82
C LYS A 15 -5.47 -2.59 -7.80
N ILE A 16 -4.47 -1.82 -7.39
CA ILE A 16 -4.63 -0.67 -6.49
C ILE A 16 -5.49 0.41 -7.16
N LYS A 17 -5.28 0.72 -8.45
CA LYS A 17 -6.17 1.62 -9.21
C LYS A 17 -7.62 1.14 -9.24
N GLY A 18 -7.84 -0.17 -9.30
CA GLY A 18 -9.17 -0.78 -9.24
C GLY A 18 -9.86 -0.53 -7.89
N ILE A 19 -9.12 -0.60 -6.79
CA ILE A 19 -9.64 -0.28 -5.44
C ILE A 19 -9.95 1.23 -5.32
N LEU A 20 -9.08 2.08 -5.85
CA LEU A 20 -9.25 3.54 -5.84
C LEU A 20 -10.44 4.02 -6.69
N LYS A 21 -10.84 3.25 -7.72
CA LYS A 21 -11.99 3.58 -8.57
C LYS A 21 -13.33 3.17 -7.98
N LYS A 22 -13.37 2.25 -6.99
CA LYS A 22 -14.61 1.96 -6.28
C LYS A 22 -15.01 3.19 -5.48
N PRO A 23 -16.28 3.62 -5.56
CA PRO A 23 -16.75 4.72 -4.71
C PRO A 23 -16.43 4.36 -3.26
N HIS A 24 -15.81 5.30 -2.56
CA HIS A 24 -15.51 5.17 -1.14
C HIS A 24 -16.83 5.05 -0.38
N ASN A 25 -17.27 3.81 -0.18
CA ASN A 25 -18.48 3.53 0.59
C ASN A 25 -18.09 3.61 2.08
N ARG A 26 -18.62 4.61 2.79
CA ARG A 26 -18.39 4.75 4.23
C ARG A 26 -18.97 3.57 5.03
N ASP A 27 -19.96 2.89 4.44
CA ASP A 27 -20.64 1.75 5.06
C ASP A 27 -19.92 0.42 4.78
N GLU A 28 -18.80 0.42 4.06
CA GLU A 28 -18.00 -0.78 3.84
C GLU A 28 -17.30 -1.18 5.14
N LEU A 29 -17.49 -2.43 5.56
CA LEU A 29 -16.88 -2.97 6.77
C LEU A 29 -15.35 -2.88 6.68
N ILE A 30 -14.70 -2.56 7.80
CA ILE A 30 -13.24 -2.49 7.88
C ILE A 30 -12.58 -3.83 7.51
N SER A 31 -13.23 -4.96 7.82
CA SER A 31 -12.80 -6.30 7.42
C SER A 31 -12.76 -6.45 5.90
N THR A 32 -13.79 -6.00 5.20
CA THR A 32 -13.86 -6.03 3.73
C THR A 32 -12.73 -5.19 3.11
N ARG A 33 -12.46 -4.00 3.66
CA ARG A 33 -11.34 -3.15 3.19
C ARG A 33 -9.99 -3.81 3.39
N LEU A 34 -9.78 -4.39 4.57
CA LEU A 34 -8.53 -5.09 4.87
C LEU A 34 -8.32 -6.30 3.95
N ILE A 35 -9.37 -7.08 3.69
CA ILE A 35 -9.32 -8.19 2.74
C ILE A 35 -9.02 -7.71 1.32
N ASN A 36 -9.69 -6.63 0.87
CA ASN A 36 -9.44 -6.04 -0.43
C ASN A 36 -8.01 -5.52 -0.55
N LEU A 37 -7.45 -4.92 0.50
CA LEU A 37 -6.06 -4.48 0.58
C LEU A 37 -5.11 -5.67 0.43
N CYS A 38 -5.31 -6.74 1.21
CA CYS A 38 -4.53 -7.97 1.11
C CYS A 38 -4.56 -8.55 -0.29
N ASN A 39 -5.76 -8.68 -0.88
CA ASN A 39 -5.94 -9.20 -2.24
C ASN A 39 -5.23 -8.34 -3.29
N ALA A 40 -5.23 -7.01 -3.14
CA ALA A 40 -4.52 -6.10 -4.05
C ALA A 40 -3.01 -6.32 -4.03
N HIS A 41 -2.47 -6.69 -2.86
CA HIS A 41 -1.06 -7.04 -2.68
C HIS A 41 -0.75 -8.51 -2.94
N GLY A 42 -1.69 -9.26 -3.54
CA GLY A 42 -1.47 -10.67 -3.89
C GLY A 42 -1.61 -11.66 -2.73
N VAL A 43 -2.06 -11.19 -1.57
CA VAL A 43 -2.34 -12.03 -0.40
C VAL A 43 -3.79 -12.52 -0.47
N ALA A 44 -3.99 -13.79 -0.77
CA ALA A 44 -5.31 -14.40 -0.79
C ALA A 44 -5.89 -14.51 0.63
N ARG A 45 -7.21 -14.52 0.73
CA ARG A 45 -7.92 -14.54 2.02
C ARG A 45 -7.40 -15.62 2.98
N TYR A 46 -7.16 -16.84 2.48
CA TYR A 46 -6.66 -17.94 3.29
C TYR A 46 -5.21 -17.76 3.79
N GLN A 47 -4.45 -16.83 3.17
CA GLN A 47 -3.06 -16.52 3.57
C GLN A 47 -3.00 -15.43 4.65
N ILE A 48 -4.09 -14.70 4.90
CA ILE A 48 -4.14 -13.61 5.88
C ILE A 48 -3.62 -14.03 7.26
N PRO A 49 -4.02 -15.21 7.82
CA PRO A 49 -3.50 -15.66 9.10
C PRO A 49 -1.97 -15.81 9.13
N ALA A 50 -1.37 -16.27 8.04
CA ALA A 50 0.08 -16.44 7.94
C ALA A 50 0.80 -15.10 7.81
N VAL A 51 0.19 -14.12 7.13
CA VAL A 51 0.80 -12.81 6.83
C VAL A 51 0.65 -11.84 8.00
N LEU A 52 -0.56 -11.71 8.54
CA LEU A 52 -0.84 -10.77 9.64
C LEU A 52 -0.61 -11.40 11.03
N GLY A 53 -0.62 -12.72 11.14
CA GLY A 53 -0.40 -13.42 12.41
C GLY A 53 -1.43 -13.03 13.47
N ASN A 54 -0.95 -12.69 14.67
CA ASN A 54 -1.75 -12.11 15.76
C ASN A 54 -2.94 -12.96 16.20
N SER A 55 -2.81 -14.29 16.22
CA SER A 55 -3.86 -15.23 16.62
C SER A 55 -5.07 -15.29 15.68
N ILE A 56 -4.95 -14.78 14.45
CA ILE A 56 -5.96 -14.95 13.42
C ILE A 56 -5.95 -16.40 12.95
N THR A 57 -7.11 -17.04 12.94
CA THR A 57 -7.29 -18.41 12.46
C THR A 57 -7.90 -18.43 11.06
N HIS A 58 -7.80 -19.59 10.38
CA HIS A 58 -8.47 -19.76 9.09
C HIS A 58 -9.99 -19.65 9.18
N ASP A 59 -10.57 -19.99 10.33
CA ASP A 59 -12.01 -19.89 10.55
C ASP A 59 -12.45 -18.42 10.65
N ASP A 60 -11.62 -17.56 11.23
CA ASP A 60 -11.91 -16.14 11.35
C ASP A 60 -11.99 -15.43 9.99
N VAL A 61 -11.23 -15.89 9.02
CA VAL A 61 -11.21 -15.26 7.68
C VAL A 61 -12.19 -15.86 6.69
N LYS A 62 -13.06 -16.79 7.10
CA LYS A 62 -14.07 -17.39 6.22
C LYS A 62 -15.13 -16.40 5.75
N SER A 63 -15.56 -15.51 6.63
CA SER A 63 -16.48 -14.42 6.28
C SER A 63 -15.98 -13.07 6.78
N ASP A 64 -16.50 -11.99 6.22
CA ASP A 64 -16.15 -10.64 6.62
C ASP A 64 -16.62 -10.33 8.04
N GLU A 65 -17.77 -10.89 8.44
CA GLU A 65 -18.33 -10.73 9.78
C GLU A 65 -17.51 -11.48 10.83
N SER A 66 -17.04 -12.70 10.52
CA SER A 66 -16.16 -13.45 11.41
C SER A 66 -14.83 -12.72 11.58
N PHE A 67 -14.27 -12.22 10.48
CA PHE A 67 -13.02 -11.49 10.53
C PHE A 67 -13.15 -10.17 11.31
N LEU A 68 -14.27 -9.46 11.18
CA LEU A 68 -14.51 -8.22 11.91
C LEU A 68 -14.44 -8.40 13.42
N ARG A 69 -14.82 -9.58 13.96
CA ARG A 69 -14.80 -9.86 15.40
C ARG A 69 -13.42 -9.99 16.00
N VAL A 70 -12.44 -10.40 15.20
CA VAL A 70 -11.04 -10.62 15.66
C VAL A 70 -10.13 -9.45 15.31
N ILE A 71 -10.55 -8.57 14.40
CA ILE A 71 -9.81 -7.36 14.07
C ILE A 71 -9.68 -6.47 15.31
N ASN A 72 -8.45 -6.09 15.60
CA ASN A 72 -8.11 -5.17 16.67
C ASN A 72 -7.12 -4.12 16.18
N GLU A 73 -6.84 -3.11 17.02
CA GLU A 73 -5.93 -2.02 16.70
C GLU A 73 -4.55 -2.49 16.25
N LYS A 74 -4.02 -3.54 16.88
CA LYS A 74 -2.72 -4.09 16.55
C LYS A 74 -2.70 -4.65 15.13
N ILE A 75 -3.70 -5.46 14.75
CA ILE A 75 -3.83 -6.04 13.41
C ILE A 75 -3.92 -4.94 12.35
N LEU A 76 -4.70 -3.89 12.61
CA LEU A 76 -4.87 -2.79 11.68
C LEU A 76 -3.58 -1.97 11.52
N ASN A 77 -2.88 -1.70 12.60
CA ASN A 77 -1.60 -0.97 12.56
C ASN A 77 -0.51 -1.80 11.87
N ASP A 78 -0.44 -3.10 12.16
CA ASP A 78 0.51 -4.02 11.52
C ASP A 78 0.25 -4.11 10.01
N ALA A 79 -1.02 -4.18 9.60
CA ALA A 79 -1.40 -4.15 8.19
C ALA A 79 -1.06 -2.81 7.52
N CYS A 80 -1.33 -1.70 8.17
CA CYS A 80 -0.97 -0.37 7.66
C CYS A 80 0.55 -0.22 7.47
N PHE A 81 1.32 -0.69 8.43
CA PHE A 81 2.78 -0.68 8.35
C PHE A 81 3.30 -1.59 7.24
N MET A 82 2.79 -2.82 7.15
CA MET A 82 3.21 -3.82 6.17
C MET A 82 2.92 -3.39 4.73
N PHE A 83 1.74 -2.83 4.47
CA PHE A 83 1.31 -2.42 3.13
C PHE A 83 1.60 -0.95 2.82
N GLY A 84 2.13 -0.18 3.78
CA GLY A 84 2.46 1.22 3.62
C GLY A 84 1.23 2.13 3.40
N VAL A 85 0.06 1.73 3.92
CA VAL A 85 -1.19 2.47 3.71
C VAL A 85 -1.53 3.36 4.90
N ASN A 86 -2.28 4.44 4.62
CA ASN A 86 -2.74 5.35 5.64
C ASN A 86 -3.84 4.69 6.50
N ARG A 87 -3.70 4.77 7.82
CA ARG A 87 -4.67 4.25 8.76
C ARG A 87 -6.05 4.87 8.60
N ASP A 88 -6.13 6.19 8.42
CA ASP A 88 -7.38 6.89 8.21
C ASP A 88 -8.14 6.38 6.97
N TRP A 89 -7.40 5.94 5.94
CA TRP A 89 -8.03 5.33 4.78
C TRP A 89 -8.61 3.95 5.12
N LEU A 90 -7.87 3.14 5.87
CA LEU A 90 -8.35 1.81 6.27
C LEU A 90 -9.59 1.93 7.14
N ASP A 91 -9.63 2.89 8.05
CA ASP A 91 -10.79 3.19 8.91
C ASP A 91 -11.96 3.86 8.16
N GLY A 92 -11.73 4.30 6.92
CA GLY A 92 -12.76 4.96 6.12
C GLY A 92 -12.88 6.47 6.33
N ALA A 93 -12.00 7.05 7.12
CA ALA A 93 -12.00 8.49 7.39
C ALA A 93 -11.36 9.30 6.25
N SER A 94 -10.46 8.71 5.47
CA SER A 94 -9.75 9.36 4.38
C SER A 94 -9.92 8.64 3.04
N LYS A 95 -9.86 9.40 1.95
CA LYS A 95 -9.79 8.85 0.59
C LYS A 95 -8.34 8.57 0.14
N LYS A 96 -7.35 9.04 0.91
CA LYS A 96 -5.94 8.89 0.57
C LYS A 96 -5.41 7.57 1.09
N VAL A 97 -5.13 6.63 0.19
CA VAL A 97 -4.55 5.32 0.53
C VAL A 97 -3.13 5.45 1.04
N TYR A 98 -2.33 6.29 0.39
CA TYR A 98 -0.92 6.49 0.70
C TYR A 98 -0.61 7.93 1.04
N ASP A 99 0.36 8.13 1.91
CA ASP A 99 0.95 9.44 2.11
C ASP A 99 1.84 9.79 0.92
N SER A 100 1.52 10.89 0.26
CA SER A 100 2.37 11.41 -0.82
C SER A 100 3.36 12.42 -0.26
N LYS A 101 4.65 12.17 -0.51
CA LYS A 101 5.71 13.13 -0.22
C LYS A 101 6.09 13.85 -1.50
N HIS A 102 6.17 15.17 -1.46
CA HIS A 102 6.48 16.00 -2.61
C HIS A 102 7.89 16.59 -2.47
N PHE A 103 8.78 16.18 -3.38
CA PHE A 103 10.16 16.64 -3.41
C PHE A 103 10.51 17.43 -4.69
N TYR A 104 9.49 17.98 -5.36
CA TYR A 104 9.69 18.71 -6.60
C TYR A 104 10.68 19.86 -6.39
N LYS A 105 11.75 19.89 -7.22
CA LYS A 105 12.86 20.86 -7.14
C LYS A 105 13.54 20.98 -5.76
N SER A 106 13.46 19.96 -4.91
CA SER A 106 14.03 19.97 -3.56
C SER A 106 14.84 18.70 -3.28
N PRO A 107 15.98 18.47 -3.97
CA PRO A 107 16.78 17.27 -3.77
C PRO A 107 17.34 17.13 -2.35
N GLN A 108 17.61 18.24 -1.66
CA GLN A 108 18.07 18.21 -0.28
C GLN A 108 17.01 17.62 0.66
N LYS A 109 15.72 18.02 0.50
CA LYS A 109 14.62 17.45 1.28
C LYS A 109 14.42 15.95 1.01
N PHE A 110 14.61 15.53 -0.24
CA PHE A 110 14.57 14.12 -0.59
C PHE A 110 15.69 13.35 0.11
N ASN A 111 16.93 13.85 0.05
CA ASN A 111 18.08 13.20 0.70
C ASN A 111 17.90 13.11 2.23
N THR A 112 17.41 14.19 2.87
CA THR A 112 17.11 14.18 4.30
C THR A 112 16.07 13.10 4.63
N PHE A 113 14.97 13.05 3.88
CA PHE A 113 13.92 12.05 4.06
C PHE A 113 14.44 10.62 3.92
N ILE A 114 15.26 10.35 2.90
CA ILE A 114 15.85 9.01 2.71
C ILE A 114 16.81 8.66 3.86
N SER A 115 17.61 9.62 4.32
CA SER A 115 18.52 9.41 5.45
C SER A 115 17.78 9.10 6.75
N GLU A 116 16.66 9.79 7.01
CA GLU A 116 15.78 9.54 8.15
C GLU A 116 15.17 8.15 8.08
N LEU A 117 14.67 7.73 6.90
CA LEU A 117 14.13 6.39 6.70
C LEU A 117 15.18 5.30 6.94
N LEU A 118 16.38 5.44 6.39
CA LEU A 118 17.47 4.48 6.59
C LEU A 118 17.85 4.37 8.07
N SER A 119 17.92 5.51 8.77
CA SER A 119 18.26 5.55 10.19
C SER A 119 17.18 4.93 11.08
N SER A 120 15.90 5.12 10.74
CA SER A 120 14.78 4.61 11.53
C SER A 120 14.54 3.10 11.35
N THR A 121 14.90 2.55 10.19
CA THR A 121 14.63 1.14 9.86
C THR A 121 15.84 0.23 10.01
N ASN A 122 17.03 0.76 10.30
CA ASN A 122 18.30 -0.01 10.24
C ASN A 122 18.49 -0.76 8.90
N ALA A 123 17.85 -0.28 7.84
CA ALA A 123 17.86 -0.95 6.54
C ALA A 123 19.13 -0.60 5.77
N GLN A 124 19.76 -1.60 5.16
CA GLN A 124 20.92 -1.40 4.28
C GLN A 124 20.52 -0.88 2.89
N SER A 125 19.25 -1.04 2.50
CA SER A 125 18.72 -0.59 1.22
C SER A 125 17.25 -0.23 1.35
N LEU A 126 16.78 0.72 0.52
CA LEU A 126 15.39 1.08 0.36
C LEU A 126 14.97 0.84 -1.08
N SER A 127 13.79 0.26 -1.24
CA SER A 127 13.13 0.14 -2.54
C SER A 127 11.88 1.01 -2.56
N GLY A 128 11.60 1.66 -3.68
CA GLY A 128 10.44 2.51 -3.83
C GLY A 128 9.97 2.60 -5.27
N ILE A 129 8.78 3.15 -5.46
CA ILE A 129 8.19 3.41 -6.77
C ILE A 129 8.10 4.92 -6.96
N LEU A 130 8.74 5.42 -8.02
CA LEU A 130 8.60 6.80 -8.45
C LEU A 130 7.44 6.90 -9.46
N ILE A 131 6.41 7.64 -9.10
CA ILE A 131 5.28 7.90 -9.99
C ILE A 131 5.47 9.27 -10.61
N THR A 132 5.68 9.32 -11.92
CA THR A 132 5.77 10.56 -12.69
C THR A 132 4.59 10.69 -13.64
N PRO A 133 4.01 11.90 -13.80
CA PRO A 133 2.99 12.11 -14.83
C PRO A 133 3.60 11.97 -16.23
N LEU A 134 2.95 11.20 -17.10
CA LEU A 134 3.35 10.97 -18.49
C LEU A 134 3.45 12.26 -19.34
N SER A 135 2.85 13.35 -18.89
CA SER A 135 2.86 14.64 -19.59
C SER A 135 4.22 15.35 -19.57
N MET A 136 5.17 14.90 -18.77
CA MET A 136 6.52 15.48 -18.74
C MET A 136 7.45 14.98 -19.86
N CYS A 137 7.05 13.99 -20.63
CA CYS A 137 7.86 13.45 -21.75
C CYS A 137 7.55 14.08 -23.09
N ARG A 138 6.87 15.26 -23.15
CA ARG A 138 6.72 15.99 -24.41
C ARG A 138 7.79 17.07 -24.51
N ASN A 139 8.68 16.84 -25.45
CA ASN A 139 9.68 17.75 -26.02
C ASN A 139 10.89 18.08 -25.12
N THR A 140 11.87 17.19 -25.14
CA THR A 140 13.24 17.64 -25.29
C THR A 140 13.73 17.12 -26.64
N ASN A 141 13.53 17.89 -27.69
CA ASN A 141 14.42 17.79 -28.84
C ASN A 141 15.84 17.99 -28.32
N PRO A 142 16.79 17.11 -28.66
CA PRO A 142 18.16 17.41 -28.43
C PRO A 142 18.52 18.55 -29.39
N CYS A 143 18.70 19.75 -28.88
CA CYS A 143 19.45 20.76 -29.58
C CYS A 143 20.91 20.33 -29.55
N PHE A 144 21.46 20.13 -30.74
CA PHE A 144 22.87 19.97 -31.03
C PHE A 144 23.68 21.13 -30.48
#